data_06f571240e9009658a73fa2245d310f5
#
_entry.id   06f571240e9009658a73fa2245d310f5
#
_cell.length_a   1.000
_cell.length_b   1.000
_cell.length_c   1.000
_cell.angle_alpha   90.00
_cell.angle_beta   90.00
_cell.angle_gamma   90.00
#
_symmetry.space_group_name_H-M   'P 1'
#
loop_
_entity.id
_entity.type
_entity.pdbx_description
1 polymer ?
#
loop_
_entity_poly.entity_id
_entity_poly.type
_entity_poly.pdbx_seq_one_letter_code
_entity_poly.pdbx_strand_id
1 'polypeptide(L)'
;MSIWSRLIGIKKTEDRNNVIGNKTTSVPYDTSHYNYTIIDIEVSLKEHKIHDIGALRYDGAAYHKASKEELFEFINETDYICGHNIIHHDAKYLFANKTCRWILVDTLYVSPLLFPERPYHRLVKDDKLTSEQINNPVN
;
A
#
# COMPACT_ATOMS: atom_id res chain seq x y z
N MET A 1 7.05 6.59 -12.19
CA MET A 1 5.82 5.87 -11.78
C MET A 1 6.02 5.41 -10.35
N SER A 2 5.15 5.86 -9.47
CA SER A 2 5.23 5.52 -8.04
C SER A 2 5.00 4.02 -7.84
N ILE A 3 5.63 3.44 -6.84
CA ILE A 3 5.46 2.05 -6.36
C ILE A 3 3.97 1.67 -6.25
N TRP A 4 3.13 2.64 -5.91
CA TRP A 4 1.69 2.52 -5.71
C TRP A 4 0.91 2.11 -6.96
N SER A 5 1.31 2.58 -8.14
CA SER A 5 0.63 2.21 -9.39
C SER A 5 0.81 0.74 -9.78
N ARG A 6 1.84 0.08 -9.25
CA ARG A 6 2.10 -1.35 -9.47
C ARG A 6 1.40 -2.24 -8.44
N LEU A 7 1.29 -1.78 -7.19
CA LEU A 7 0.67 -2.55 -6.11
C LEU A 7 -0.85 -2.69 -6.28
N ILE A 8 -1.50 -1.67 -6.86
CA ILE A 8 -2.97 -1.62 -6.98
C ILE A 8 -3.45 -2.17 -8.33
N GLY A 9 -2.54 -2.42 -9.29
CA GLY A 9 -2.91 -3.02 -10.58
C GLY A 9 -3.89 -2.18 -11.41
N ILE A 10 -4.04 -0.89 -11.11
CA ILE A 10 -4.93 0.02 -11.86
C ILE A 10 -4.25 0.35 -13.19
N LYS A 11 -4.43 -0.51 -14.19
CA LYS A 11 -4.29 -0.11 -15.57
C LYS A 11 -5.45 0.80 -15.91
N LYS A 12 -5.19 2.04 -16.35
CA LYS A 12 -6.17 2.79 -17.11
C LYS A 12 -6.64 1.90 -18.26
N THR A 13 -7.86 1.45 -18.19
CA THR A 13 -8.52 0.76 -19.28
C THR A 13 -8.78 1.76 -20.39
N GLU A 14 -7.94 1.73 -21.43
CA GLU A 14 -8.38 2.22 -22.74
C GLU A 14 -9.38 1.20 -23.28
N ASP A 15 -10.55 1.69 -23.65
CA ASP A 15 -11.60 0.94 -24.32
C ASP A 15 -11.03 0.21 -25.54
N ARG A 16 -11.04 -1.11 -25.49
CA ARG A 16 -11.05 -1.96 -26.68
C ARG A 16 -12.18 -2.97 -26.56
N ASN A 17 -13.28 -2.65 -27.23
CA ASN A 17 -14.29 -3.62 -27.58
C ASN A 17 -13.64 -4.82 -28.26
N ASN A 18 -13.70 -5.98 -27.62
CA ASN A 18 -13.76 -7.24 -28.34
C ASN A 18 -14.50 -8.30 -27.52
N VAL A 19 -15.61 -8.70 -28.09
CA VAL A 19 -16.56 -9.70 -27.62
C VAL A 19 -15.96 -11.08 -27.83
N ILE A 20 -15.75 -11.86 -26.76
CA ILE A 20 -15.93 -13.32 -26.81
C ILE A 20 -16.42 -13.73 -25.40
N GLY A 21 -17.57 -14.41 -25.40
CA GLY A 21 -18.30 -14.74 -24.20
C GLY A 21 -17.65 -15.79 -23.32
N ASN A 22 -17.47 -15.45 -22.08
CA ASN A 22 -17.62 -16.33 -20.93
C ASN A 22 -18.23 -15.50 -19.82
N LYS A 23 -19.49 -15.77 -19.50
CA LYS A 23 -20.18 -15.16 -18.35
C LYS A 23 -19.52 -15.63 -17.06
N THR A 24 -18.47 -14.98 -16.66
CA THR A 24 -18.08 -14.93 -15.26
C THR A 24 -19.00 -13.86 -14.64
N THR A 25 -19.99 -14.26 -13.90
CA THR A 25 -20.80 -13.37 -13.06
C THR A 25 -19.87 -12.85 -11.97
N SER A 26 -19.12 -11.79 -12.27
CA SER A 26 -18.49 -10.99 -11.25
C SER A 26 -19.61 -10.27 -10.52
N VAL A 27 -19.94 -10.73 -9.32
CA VAL A 27 -20.73 -9.95 -8.38
C VAL A 27 -19.98 -8.63 -8.21
N PRO A 28 -20.56 -7.48 -8.55
CA PRO A 28 -19.87 -6.21 -8.32
C PRO A 28 -19.69 -6.09 -6.81
N TYR A 29 -18.43 -6.19 -6.34
CA TYR A 29 -18.09 -5.88 -4.97
C TYR A 29 -18.31 -4.38 -4.80
N ASP A 30 -19.35 -4.02 -4.07
CA ASP A 30 -19.58 -2.65 -3.65
C ASP A 30 -18.52 -2.28 -2.59
N THR A 31 -17.49 -1.58 -3.02
CA THR A 31 -16.42 -1.06 -2.15
C THR A 31 -16.77 0.30 -1.53
N SER A 32 -17.96 0.83 -1.79
CA SER A 32 -18.38 2.16 -1.35
C SER A 32 -18.51 2.31 0.18
N HIS A 33 -18.46 1.20 0.91
CA HIS A 33 -18.62 1.18 2.37
C HIS A 33 -17.31 1.03 3.15
N TYR A 34 -16.15 0.97 2.49
CA TYR A 34 -14.87 0.76 3.17
C TYR A 34 -13.98 2.00 3.06
N ASN A 35 -13.84 2.70 4.16
CA ASN A 35 -12.93 3.83 4.27
C ASN A 35 -11.53 3.31 4.61
N TYR A 36 -10.64 3.17 3.62
CA TYR A 36 -9.29 2.68 3.82
C TYR A 36 -8.23 3.68 3.37
N THR A 37 -7.06 3.58 3.95
CA THR A 37 -5.86 4.28 3.49
C THR A 37 -4.72 3.29 3.37
N ILE A 38 -4.01 3.33 2.26
CA ILE A 38 -2.78 2.56 2.06
C ILE A 38 -1.62 3.42 2.52
N ILE A 39 -0.73 2.87 3.37
CA ILE A 39 0.39 3.60 3.94
C ILE A 39 1.69 2.80 3.72
N ASP A 40 2.77 3.52 3.48
CA ASP A 40 4.14 3.05 3.49
C ASP A 40 5.03 4.11 4.13
N ILE A 41 6.01 3.71 4.93
CA ILE A 41 6.94 4.63 5.57
C ILE A 41 8.38 4.30 5.23
N GLU A 42 9.20 5.33 5.09
CA GLU A 42 10.64 5.19 4.99
C GLU A 42 11.30 5.59 6.32
N VAL A 43 12.11 4.69 6.85
CA VAL A 43 12.74 4.85 8.16
C VAL A 43 14.25 4.88 8.03
N SER A 44 14.91 5.83 8.69
CA SER A 44 16.36 5.84 8.82
C SER A 44 16.82 4.69 9.71
N LEU A 45 17.65 3.80 9.17
CA LEU A 45 18.24 2.69 9.92
C LEU A 45 19.19 3.16 11.04
N LYS A 46 19.81 4.34 10.89
CA LYS A 46 20.75 4.90 11.88
C LYS A 46 20.02 5.60 13.01
N GLU A 47 19.00 6.37 12.69
CA GLU A 47 18.31 7.24 13.64
C GLU A 47 17.03 6.65 14.18
N HIS A 48 16.53 5.56 13.59
CA HIS A 48 15.23 4.96 13.90
C HIS A 48 14.07 5.96 13.83
N LYS A 49 14.19 6.95 12.93
CA LYS A 49 13.18 8.00 12.72
C LYS A 49 12.54 7.85 11.36
N ILE A 50 11.27 8.22 11.29
CA ILE A 50 10.56 8.31 10.02
C ILE A 50 11.16 9.45 9.20
N HIS A 51 11.55 9.13 7.98
CA HIS A 51 12.06 10.05 6.98
C HIS A 51 10.97 10.56 6.07
N ASP A 52 10.06 9.66 5.73
CA ASP A 52 9.00 9.94 4.78
C ASP A 52 7.81 9.04 5.03
N ILE A 53 6.62 9.51 4.72
CA ILE A 53 5.36 8.78 4.80
C ILE A 53 4.61 9.01 3.50
N GLY A 54 4.36 7.93 2.76
CA GLY A 54 3.44 7.91 1.64
C GLY A 54 2.10 7.34 2.06
N ALA A 55 1.00 8.03 1.76
CA ALA A 55 -0.33 7.48 1.97
C ALA A 55 -1.28 7.80 0.82
N LEU A 56 -2.17 6.85 0.52
CA LEU A 56 -3.20 6.99 -0.49
C LEU A 56 -4.54 6.56 0.12
N ARG A 57 -5.48 7.50 0.21
CA ARG A 57 -6.81 7.27 0.75
C ARG A 57 -7.76 6.74 -0.34
N TYR A 58 -8.80 6.03 0.06
CA TYR A 58 -9.81 5.41 -0.80
C TYR A 58 -10.45 6.36 -1.83
N ASP A 59 -10.55 7.65 -1.52
CA ASP A 59 -11.10 8.70 -2.38
C ASP A 59 -10.09 9.27 -3.39
N GLY A 60 -8.87 8.73 -3.40
CA GLY A 60 -7.79 9.16 -4.29
C GLY A 60 -6.94 10.30 -3.74
N ALA A 61 -7.24 10.83 -2.54
CA ALA A 61 -6.39 11.80 -1.89
C ALA A 61 -5.05 11.17 -1.50
N ALA A 62 -3.95 11.91 -1.72
CA ALA A 62 -2.61 11.45 -1.43
C ALA A 62 -1.92 12.34 -0.38
N TYR A 63 -1.14 11.70 0.47
CA TYR A 63 -0.28 12.34 1.46
C TYR A 63 1.17 11.91 1.24
N HIS A 64 2.10 12.87 1.32
CA HIS A 64 3.52 12.59 1.16
C HIS A 64 4.34 13.60 1.95
N LYS A 65 4.62 13.31 3.22
CA LYS A 65 5.40 14.13 4.15
C LYS A 65 5.92 13.27 5.30
N ALA A 66 6.83 13.79 6.11
CA ALA A 66 7.39 13.10 7.28
C ALA A 66 6.62 13.31 8.61
N SER A 67 5.56 14.13 8.63
CA SER A 67 4.81 14.45 9.85
C SER A 67 3.77 13.38 10.18
N LYS A 68 3.91 12.75 11.34
CA LYS A 68 2.90 11.80 11.85
C LYS A 68 1.60 12.49 12.27
N GLU A 69 1.69 13.68 12.80
CA GLU A 69 0.55 14.46 13.25
C GLU A 69 -0.36 14.78 12.08
N GLU A 70 0.19 15.31 10.98
CA GLU A 70 -0.56 15.58 9.75
C GLU A 70 -1.09 14.29 9.10
N LEU A 71 -0.33 13.18 9.16
CA LEU A 71 -0.82 11.88 8.70
C LEU A 71 -2.07 11.46 9.49
N PHE A 72 -2.05 11.59 10.82
CA PHE A 72 -3.19 11.19 11.65
C PHE A 72 -4.44 12.03 11.39
N GLU A 73 -4.28 13.30 11.06
CA GLU A 73 -5.37 14.15 10.58
C GLU A 73 -5.89 13.67 9.23
N PHE A 74 -4.98 13.36 8.31
CA PHE A 74 -5.31 12.88 6.95
C PHE A 74 -6.11 11.57 6.97
N ILE A 75 -5.77 10.63 7.88
CA ILE A 75 -6.42 9.32 7.99
C ILE A 75 -7.57 9.29 9.01
N ASN A 76 -7.97 10.43 9.56
CA ASN A 76 -8.94 10.49 10.65
C ASN A 76 -10.29 9.81 10.34
N GLU A 77 -10.76 9.92 9.10
CA GLU A 77 -12.02 9.31 8.62
C GLU A 77 -11.84 7.89 8.08
N THR A 78 -10.65 7.31 8.22
CA THR A 78 -10.33 5.97 7.75
C THR A 78 -10.64 4.94 8.84
N ASP A 79 -11.20 3.81 8.46
CA ASP A 79 -11.44 2.66 9.33
C ASP A 79 -10.30 1.63 9.25
N TYR A 80 -9.77 1.45 8.03
CA TYR A 80 -8.75 0.46 7.73
C TYR A 80 -7.47 1.12 7.26
N ILE A 81 -6.34 0.66 7.79
CA ILE A 81 -5.01 1.01 7.29
C ILE A 81 -4.38 -0.22 6.64
N CYS A 82 -4.05 -0.11 5.38
CA CYS A 82 -3.44 -1.16 4.58
C CYS A 82 -1.97 -0.87 4.33
N GLY A 83 -1.12 -1.86 4.40
CA GLY A 83 0.29 -1.74 4.04
C GLY A 83 0.97 -3.10 3.91
N HIS A 84 2.18 -3.13 3.38
CA HIS A 84 2.93 -4.37 3.24
C HIS A 84 3.89 -4.54 4.42
N ASN A 85 3.72 -5.60 5.21
CA ASN A 85 4.43 -5.81 6.47
C ASN A 85 4.16 -4.70 7.52
N ILE A 86 3.02 -4.04 7.41
CA ILE A 86 2.66 -2.88 8.23
C ILE A 86 2.62 -3.21 9.73
N ILE A 87 2.15 -4.41 10.10
CA ILE A 87 2.04 -4.84 11.49
C ILE A 87 3.41 -4.90 12.17
N HIS A 88 4.40 -5.46 11.48
CA HIS A 88 5.73 -5.69 12.05
C HIS A 88 6.73 -4.59 11.77
N HIS A 89 6.46 -3.72 10.80
CA HIS A 89 7.35 -2.62 10.44
C HIS A 89 6.75 -1.26 10.76
N ASP A 90 5.82 -0.78 9.98
CA ASP A 90 5.34 0.61 10.01
C ASP A 90 4.62 0.97 11.30
N ALA A 91 3.82 0.04 11.83
CA ALA A 91 3.04 0.26 13.05
C ALA A 91 3.91 0.60 14.27
N LYS A 92 5.12 0.06 14.35
CA LYS A 92 6.07 0.35 15.44
C LYS A 92 6.46 1.83 15.49
N TYR A 93 6.66 2.41 14.31
CA TYR A 93 7.11 3.81 14.18
C TYR A 93 5.93 4.78 14.22
N LEU A 94 4.80 4.39 13.61
CA LEU A 94 3.61 5.24 13.57
C LEU A 94 2.94 5.34 14.93
N PHE A 95 2.67 4.20 15.57
CA PHE A 95 1.87 4.17 16.79
C PHE A 95 2.73 4.10 18.06
N ALA A 96 3.99 3.64 17.94
CA ALA A 96 4.87 3.38 19.07
C ALA A 96 4.14 2.57 20.16
N ASN A 97 4.00 3.11 21.37
CA ASN A 97 3.29 2.45 22.48
C ASN A 97 1.83 2.92 22.62
N LYS A 98 1.28 3.63 21.62
CA LYS A 98 -0.11 4.11 21.64
C LYS A 98 -1.04 3.04 21.08
N THR A 99 -2.23 2.96 21.61
CA THR A 99 -3.28 2.10 21.08
C THR A 99 -3.66 2.55 19.67
N CYS A 100 -3.54 1.63 18.71
CA CYS A 100 -3.99 1.83 17.35
C CYS A 100 -5.53 1.68 17.32
N ARG A 101 -6.24 2.71 16.85
CA ARG A 101 -7.71 2.68 16.71
C ARG A 101 -8.16 2.06 15.39
N TRP A 102 -7.28 2.01 14.41
CA TRP A 102 -7.57 1.52 13.06
C TRP A 102 -7.40 0.01 12.96
N ILE A 103 -8.16 -0.60 12.07
CA ILE A 103 -7.98 -2.01 11.71
C ILE A 103 -6.81 -2.09 10.71
N LEU A 104 -5.74 -2.80 11.10
CA LEU A 104 -4.58 -2.97 10.24
C LEU A 104 -4.79 -4.15 9.29
N VAL A 105 -4.62 -3.90 7.99
CA VAL A 105 -4.66 -4.92 6.93
C VAL A 105 -3.26 -5.05 6.36
N ASP A 106 -2.59 -6.15 6.69
CA ASP A 106 -1.23 -6.40 6.23
C ASP A 106 -1.23 -7.28 4.97
N THR A 107 -0.81 -6.68 3.86
CA THR A 107 -0.80 -7.39 2.58
C THR A 107 0.23 -8.52 2.52
N LEU A 108 1.22 -8.57 3.41
CA LEU A 108 2.14 -9.70 3.53
C LEU A 108 1.40 -10.96 3.98
N TYR A 109 0.38 -10.84 4.84
CA TYR A 109 -0.44 -11.96 5.30
C TYR A 109 -1.63 -12.25 4.39
N VAL A 110 -2.19 -11.22 3.74
CA VAL A 110 -3.32 -11.38 2.82
C VAL A 110 -2.87 -11.96 1.47
N SER A 111 -1.68 -11.59 1.00
CA SER A 111 -1.17 -12.02 -0.31
C SER A 111 -1.11 -13.54 -0.50
N PRO A 112 -0.67 -14.37 0.46
CA PRO A 112 -0.71 -15.84 0.33
C PRO A 112 -2.12 -16.41 0.15
N LEU A 113 -3.13 -15.75 0.73
CA LEU A 113 -4.53 -16.17 0.63
C LEU A 113 -5.11 -15.86 -0.77
N LEU A 114 -4.71 -14.72 -1.33
CA LEU A 114 -5.19 -14.28 -2.64
C LEU A 114 -4.40 -14.88 -3.81
N PHE A 115 -3.14 -15.18 -3.59
CA PHE A 115 -2.20 -15.65 -4.61
C PHE A 115 -1.39 -16.86 -4.11
N PRO A 116 -2.04 -18.00 -3.79
CA PRO A 116 -1.37 -19.15 -3.17
C PRO A 116 -0.30 -19.78 -4.05
N GLU A 117 -0.37 -19.59 -5.38
CA GLU A 117 0.59 -20.12 -6.32
C GLU A 117 1.91 -19.34 -6.40
N ARG A 118 1.96 -18.14 -5.78
CA ARG A 118 3.19 -17.36 -5.73
C ARG A 118 4.14 -17.93 -4.69
N PRO A 119 5.40 -18.24 -5.04
CA PRO A 119 6.37 -18.81 -4.10
C PRO A 119 6.85 -17.78 -3.05
N TYR A 120 6.69 -16.47 -3.35
CA TYR A 120 7.12 -15.39 -2.47
C TYR A 120 6.07 -14.30 -2.39
N HIS A 121 5.84 -13.77 -1.18
CA HIS A 121 4.88 -12.71 -0.91
C HIS A 121 5.55 -11.44 -0.36
N ARG A 122 6.86 -11.46 -0.11
CA ARG A 122 7.62 -10.27 0.23
C ARG A 122 7.89 -9.44 -1.01
N LEU A 123 7.93 -8.13 -0.86
CA LEU A 123 8.38 -7.24 -1.92
C LEU A 123 9.84 -7.57 -2.24
N VAL A 124 10.10 -7.98 -3.47
CA VAL A 124 11.45 -8.26 -3.95
C VAL A 124 12.07 -6.94 -4.39
N LYS A 125 13.35 -6.71 -4.06
CA LYS A 125 14.03 -5.46 -4.44
C LYS A 125 14.02 -5.21 -5.95
N ASP A 126 14.06 -6.27 -6.74
CA ASP A 126 14.04 -6.19 -8.21
C ASP A 126 12.73 -5.59 -8.76
N ASP A 127 11.62 -5.71 -8.03
CA ASP A 127 10.35 -5.06 -8.40
C ASP A 127 10.39 -3.53 -8.19
N LYS A 128 11.34 -3.04 -7.42
CA LYS A 128 11.57 -1.63 -7.13
C LYS A 128 12.55 -0.96 -8.09
N LEU A 129 13.38 -1.75 -8.80
CA LEU A 129 14.48 -1.21 -9.57
C LEU A 129 14.03 -0.86 -11.00
N THR A 130 13.96 0.42 -11.30
CA THR A 130 14.12 0.91 -12.68
C THR A 130 15.60 0.83 -13.05
N SER A 131 15.92 0.75 -14.35
CA SER A 131 17.30 0.66 -14.84
C SER A 131 18.24 1.76 -14.30
N GLU A 132 17.70 2.91 -13.91
CA GLU A 132 18.43 4.02 -13.31
C GLU A 132 18.76 3.77 -11.82
N GLN A 133 17.96 2.99 -11.13
CA GLN A 133 18.15 2.68 -9.70
C GLN A 133 19.16 1.55 -9.48
N ILE A 134 19.36 0.67 -10.48
CA ILE A 134 20.34 -0.42 -10.41
C ILE A 134 21.77 0.11 -10.32
N ASN A 135 22.05 1.27 -10.89
CA ASN A 135 23.36 1.88 -10.94
C ASN A 135 23.63 2.89 -9.81
N ASN A 136 22.71 3.06 -8.87
CA ASN A 136 22.88 3.96 -7.73
C ASN A 136 23.26 3.16 -6.48
N PRO A 137 24.54 3.17 -6.03
CA PRO A 137 25.01 2.39 -4.88
C PRO A 137 24.53 2.93 -3.52
N VAL A 138 23.72 3.98 -3.50
CA VAL A 138 23.22 4.64 -2.28
C VAL A 138 21.78 4.25 -1.96
N ASN A 139 21.18 3.40 -2.76
CA ASN A 139 19.83 2.88 -2.53
C ASN A 139 19.85 1.48 -1.91
#